data_54750fd7c55e62381561c91387f651b4
#
_entry.id   54750fd7c55e62381561c91387f651b4
#
_cell.length_a   1.000
_cell.length_b   1.000
_cell.length_c   1.000
_cell.angle_alpha   90.00
_cell.angle_beta   90.00
_cell.angle_gamma   90.00
#
_symmetry.space_group_name_H-M   'P 1'
#
loop_
_entity.id
_entity.type
_entity.pdbx_description
1 polymer ?
#
loop_
_entity_poly.entity_id
_entity_poly.type
_entity_poly.pdbx_seq_one_letter_code
_entity_poly.pdbx_strand_id
1 'polypeptide(L)'
;MKTLTDEKLTIVGAAGMIGSNMAQTAIMMGLTSNICLYDPYAPGLEGVAEELFHCGFEGVNITFTSDIKDALTGAKYIVNSGGAARKAGMTREDLLKGNAAIAEEFGKNVKAYCPDVKHIVVIFNPADITGLITLLYSGLKPSQVTTLAALDSTRLRSELAKHFGVSMDVVENCRTYGGHGEQMAVYASTAKVDGKPLAGMIGTDALTKEQWAEIQTKVTKGGANIIALRGRSSFQSPSYVSIEMIAAAMGGKPFRWPAGAYVSNGKFDHIMMAWETSITKDGVALKEIKGTPEEEAALEKSYKHLCALRDEVIAMGVLPPISEWHALNQNIK
;
A
#
# COMPACT_ATOMS: atom_id res chain seq x y z
N MET A 1 27.16 0.76 6.88
CA MET A 1 26.36 1.07 5.65
C MET A 1 25.91 2.54 5.67
N LYS A 2 25.89 3.27 4.54
CA LYS A 2 25.34 4.63 4.49
C LYS A 2 23.82 4.54 4.40
N THR A 3 23.12 5.10 5.38
CA THR A 3 21.66 5.09 5.45
C THR A 3 21.06 6.45 5.05
N LEU A 4 19.76 6.47 4.67
CA LEU A 4 19.04 7.72 4.37
C LEU A 4 18.82 8.56 5.63
N THR A 5 18.61 7.89 6.77
CA THR A 5 18.34 8.51 8.08
C THR A 5 18.83 7.60 9.21
N ASP A 6 18.89 8.12 10.43
CA ASP A 6 19.06 7.37 11.68
C ASP A 6 17.73 7.26 12.49
N GLU A 7 16.64 7.79 11.96
CA GLU A 7 15.34 7.77 12.61
C GLU A 7 14.72 6.37 12.61
N LYS A 8 14.01 6.05 13.68
CA LYS A 8 13.41 4.71 13.88
C LYS A 8 12.34 4.40 12.83
N LEU A 9 12.53 3.27 12.13
CA LEU A 9 11.54 2.61 11.29
C LEU A 9 10.95 1.43 12.06
N THR A 10 9.63 1.40 12.25
CA THR A 10 8.94 0.25 12.83
C THR A 10 8.23 -0.56 11.74
N ILE A 11 8.49 -1.86 11.70
CA ILE A 11 7.81 -2.84 10.84
C ILE A 11 6.78 -3.57 11.70
N VAL A 12 5.50 -3.35 11.42
CA VAL A 12 4.38 -3.98 12.11
C VAL A 12 3.90 -5.21 11.33
N GLY A 13 3.68 -6.32 12.03
CA GLY A 13 3.41 -7.62 11.42
C GLY A 13 4.71 -8.34 10.99
N ALA A 14 5.80 -8.14 11.75
CA ALA A 14 7.14 -8.56 11.36
C ALA A 14 7.35 -10.08 11.39
N ALA A 15 6.59 -10.84 12.18
CA ALA A 15 6.64 -12.30 12.19
C ALA A 15 6.07 -12.92 10.90
N GLY A 16 5.27 -12.15 10.13
CA GLY A 16 4.72 -12.60 8.87
C GLY A 16 5.73 -12.53 7.72
N MET A 17 5.44 -13.27 6.63
CA MET A 17 6.32 -13.30 5.44
C MET A 17 6.52 -11.92 4.80
N ILE A 18 5.51 -11.06 4.80
CA ILE A 18 5.61 -9.71 4.27
C ILE A 18 6.51 -8.87 5.20
N GLY A 19 6.23 -8.88 6.49
CA GLY A 19 6.95 -8.08 7.48
C GLY A 19 8.44 -8.44 7.58
N SER A 20 8.77 -9.73 7.65
CA SER A 20 10.17 -10.19 7.67
C SER A 20 10.93 -9.79 6.40
N ASN A 21 10.28 -9.93 5.23
CA ASN A 21 10.88 -9.52 3.96
C ASN A 21 11.03 -7.99 3.84
N MET A 22 10.09 -7.21 4.41
CA MET A 22 10.23 -5.75 4.50
C MET A 22 11.43 -5.34 5.35
N ALA A 23 11.63 -5.98 6.50
CA ALA A 23 12.76 -5.71 7.37
C ALA A 23 14.10 -5.94 6.65
N GLN A 24 14.27 -7.10 6.04
CA GLN A 24 15.45 -7.41 5.24
C GLN A 24 15.65 -6.42 4.09
N THR A 25 14.58 -6.11 3.35
CA THR A 25 14.62 -5.16 2.23
C THR A 25 15.05 -3.76 2.69
N ALA A 26 14.50 -3.27 3.80
CA ALA A 26 14.83 -1.96 4.36
C ALA A 26 16.31 -1.86 4.76
N ILE A 27 16.86 -2.91 5.35
CA ILE A 27 18.29 -3.00 5.70
C ILE A 27 19.15 -3.00 4.42
N MET A 28 18.84 -3.89 3.47
CA MET A 28 19.61 -4.01 2.22
C MET A 28 19.59 -2.74 1.37
N MET A 29 18.49 -1.99 1.41
CA MET A 29 18.37 -0.69 0.73
C MET A 29 18.99 0.47 1.52
N GLY A 30 19.45 0.24 2.75
CA GLY A 30 20.07 1.27 3.58
C GLY A 30 19.10 2.39 4.00
N LEU A 31 17.87 2.06 4.40
CA LEU A 31 16.89 3.08 4.75
C LEU A 31 17.25 3.79 6.04
N THR A 32 17.51 3.05 7.09
CA THR A 32 17.83 3.60 8.40
C THR A 32 18.80 2.70 9.16
N SER A 33 19.51 3.29 10.13
CA SER A 33 20.34 2.55 11.08
C SER A 33 19.54 2.00 12.27
N ASN A 34 18.24 2.30 12.41
CA ASN A 34 17.39 1.91 13.54
C ASN A 34 16.07 1.27 13.08
N ILE A 35 15.99 -0.05 13.15
CA ILE A 35 14.79 -0.83 12.78
C ILE A 35 14.22 -1.51 14.02
N CYS A 36 12.90 -1.37 14.21
CA CYS A 36 12.16 -2.09 15.23
C CYS A 36 11.15 -3.04 14.57
N LEU A 37 11.20 -4.31 14.95
CA LEU A 37 10.26 -5.34 14.53
C LEU A 37 9.16 -5.48 15.57
N TYR A 38 7.92 -5.46 15.16
CA TYR A 38 6.78 -5.68 16.05
C TYR A 38 5.85 -6.75 15.50
N ASP A 39 5.48 -7.67 16.36
CA ASP A 39 4.40 -8.63 16.13
C ASP A 39 3.86 -9.11 17.47
N PRO A 40 2.52 -9.26 17.65
CA PRO A 40 1.97 -9.84 18.87
C PRO A 40 2.31 -11.33 19.06
N TYR A 41 2.75 -12.02 17.98
CA TYR A 41 3.18 -13.41 18.02
C TYR A 41 4.69 -13.49 18.35
N ALA A 42 5.02 -13.41 19.65
CA ALA A 42 6.39 -13.34 20.14
C ALA A 42 7.33 -14.46 19.64
N PRO A 43 6.95 -15.76 19.60
CA PRO A 43 7.86 -16.80 19.12
C PRO A 43 8.24 -16.66 17.66
N GLY A 44 7.28 -16.28 16.80
CA GLY A 44 7.57 -16.04 15.39
C GLY A 44 8.42 -14.80 15.17
N LEU A 45 8.20 -13.75 15.96
CA LEU A 45 8.98 -12.53 15.92
C LEU A 45 10.44 -12.76 16.34
N GLU A 46 10.66 -13.51 17.41
CA GLU A 46 12.00 -13.89 17.85
C GLU A 46 12.75 -14.67 16.76
N GLY A 47 12.08 -15.64 16.12
CA GLY A 47 12.67 -16.40 15.01
C GLY A 47 13.08 -15.52 13.83
N VAL A 48 12.27 -14.52 13.46
CA VAL A 48 12.62 -13.57 12.40
C VAL A 48 13.79 -12.68 12.82
N ALA A 49 13.83 -12.22 14.07
CA ALA A 49 14.94 -11.41 14.58
C ALA A 49 16.26 -12.19 14.55
N GLU A 50 16.26 -13.45 15.00
CA GLU A 50 17.43 -14.34 14.95
C GLU A 50 17.93 -14.54 13.51
N GLU A 51 17.01 -14.81 12.54
CA GLU A 51 17.40 -14.94 11.15
C GLU A 51 18.07 -13.65 10.60
N LEU A 52 17.57 -12.47 10.96
CA LEU A 52 18.16 -11.20 10.57
C LEU A 52 19.53 -10.96 11.24
N PHE A 53 19.71 -11.39 12.50
CA PHE A 53 21.01 -11.33 13.16
C PHE A 53 22.02 -12.26 12.48
N HIS A 54 21.59 -13.45 12.06
CA HIS A 54 22.44 -14.38 11.32
C HIS A 54 22.85 -13.89 9.93
N CYS A 55 22.14 -12.90 9.33
CA CYS A 55 22.59 -12.24 8.11
C CYS A 55 23.87 -11.40 8.31
N GLY A 56 24.24 -11.07 9.54
CA GLY A 56 25.46 -10.33 9.85
C GLY A 56 25.48 -8.89 9.30
N PHE A 57 24.34 -8.23 9.25
CA PHE A 57 24.26 -6.84 8.82
C PHE A 57 25.04 -5.91 9.73
N GLU A 58 25.90 -5.06 9.17
CA GLU A 58 26.69 -4.09 9.90
C GLU A 58 26.09 -2.68 9.83
N GLY A 59 26.22 -1.90 10.92
CA GLY A 59 25.81 -0.50 10.97
C GLY A 59 24.29 -0.31 11.04
N VAL A 60 23.53 -1.33 11.44
CA VAL A 60 22.11 -1.26 11.72
C VAL A 60 21.81 -1.85 13.09
N ASN A 61 21.03 -1.13 13.88
CA ASN A 61 20.47 -1.57 15.14
C ASN A 61 19.10 -2.20 14.88
N ILE A 62 18.96 -3.50 15.11
CA ILE A 62 17.72 -4.25 14.97
C ILE A 62 17.20 -4.55 16.37
N THR A 63 16.02 -4.05 16.68
CA THR A 63 15.29 -4.35 17.92
C THR A 63 13.98 -5.06 17.59
N PHE A 64 13.44 -5.82 18.54
CA PHE A 64 12.14 -6.47 18.38
C PHE A 64 11.39 -6.49 19.71
N THR A 65 10.08 -6.40 19.63
CA THR A 65 9.19 -6.40 20.80
C THR A 65 7.78 -6.82 20.43
N SER A 66 7.07 -7.47 21.34
CA SER A 66 5.65 -7.77 21.23
C SER A 66 4.78 -6.76 22.00
N ASP A 67 5.37 -5.71 22.55
CA ASP A 67 4.68 -4.58 23.15
C ASP A 67 4.54 -3.45 22.10
N ILE A 68 3.29 -3.11 21.77
CA ILE A 68 3.00 -2.09 20.76
C ILE A 68 3.47 -0.69 21.20
N LYS A 69 3.43 -0.38 22.49
CA LYS A 69 3.92 0.88 23.03
C LYS A 69 5.41 1.04 22.81
N ASP A 70 6.19 0.00 23.14
CA ASP A 70 7.65 0.01 22.92
C ASP A 70 7.99 0.09 21.44
N ALA A 71 7.25 -0.63 20.61
CA ALA A 71 7.42 -0.61 19.16
C ALA A 71 7.19 0.79 18.56
N LEU A 72 6.16 1.50 18.99
CA LEU A 72 5.76 2.80 18.43
C LEU A 72 6.50 3.98 19.07
N THR A 73 6.91 3.87 20.35
CA THR A 73 7.63 4.98 21.02
C THR A 73 8.89 5.35 20.23
N GLY A 74 8.96 6.62 19.81
CA GLY A 74 10.08 7.16 19.02
C GLY A 74 10.07 6.78 17.54
N ALA A 75 9.08 6.01 17.05
CA ALA A 75 8.95 5.70 15.63
C ALA A 75 8.67 6.96 14.81
N LYS A 76 9.44 7.18 13.75
CA LYS A 76 9.24 8.26 12.78
C LYS A 76 8.66 7.77 11.48
N TYR A 77 8.85 6.50 11.17
CA TYR A 77 8.33 5.84 9.98
C TYR A 77 7.78 4.47 10.36
N ILE A 78 6.65 4.10 9.76
CA ILE A 78 6.00 2.82 10.03
C ILE A 78 5.55 2.19 8.72
N VAL A 79 5.80 0.90 8.55
CA VAL A 79 5.13 0.09 7.53
C VAL A 79 4.34 -1.00 8.23
N ASN A 80 3.02 -1.03 8.00
CA ASN A 80 2.11 -1.93 8.70
C ASN A 80 1.51 -3.00 7.77
N SER A 81 1.92 -4.25 7.98
CA SER A 81 1.36 -5.45 7.35
C SER A 81 0.58 -6.33 8.33
N GLY A 82 0.30 -5.85 9.54
CA GLY A 82 -0.20 -6.59 10.68
C GLY A 82 -1.71 -6.87 10.66
N GLY A 83 -2.24 -7.34 9.56
CA GLY A 83 -3.63 -7.78 9.44
C GLY A 83 -3.80 -9.28 9.61
N ALA A 84 -5.01 -9.72 9.92
CA ALA A 84 -5.37 -11.13 9.94
C ALA A 84 -5.50 -11.69 8.51
N ALA A 85 -4.92 -12.87 8.27
CA ALA A 85 -5.16 -13.61 7.04
C ALA A 85 -6.52 -14.33 7.11
N ARG A 86 -7.19 -14.49 5.97
CA ARG A 86 -8.43 -15.25 5.88
C ARG A 86 -8.18 -16.72 6.27
N LYS A 87 -8.90 -17.18 7.27
CA LYS A 87 -8.87 -18.58 7.72
C LYS A 87 -10.03 -19.37 7.08
N ALA A 88 -9.89 -20.71 7.04
CA ALA A 88 -10.98 -21.58 6.60
C ALA A 88 -12.24 -21.34 7.47
N GLY A 89 -13.39 -21.21 6.83
CA GLY A 89 -14.67 -20.94 7.48
C GLY A 89 -14.98 -19.46 7.76
N MET A 90 -14.03 -18.53 7.59
CA MET A 90 -14.30 -17.10 7.71
C MET A 90 -15.00 -16.55 6.47
N THR A 91 -16.06 -15.79 6.68
CA THR A 91 -16.71 -15.00 5.62
C THR A 91 -15.82 -13.83 5.21
N ARG A 92 -16.17 -13.15 4.10
CA ARG A 92 -15.54 -11.89 3.71
C ARG A 92 -15.83 -10.79 4.73
N GLU A 93 -17.04 -10.78 5.27
CA GLU A 93 -17.50 -9.82 6.27
C GLU A 93 -16.73 -9.95 7.59
N ASP A 94 -16.52 -11.20 8.08
CA ASP A 94 -15.73 -11.46 9.28
C ASP A 94 -14.29 -10.94 9.13
N LEU A 95 -13.68 -11.16 7.97
CA LEU A 95 -12.34 -10.68 7.69
C LEU A 95 -12.28 -9.16 7.63
N LEU A 96 -13.25 -8.53 6.97
CA LEU A 96 -13.35 -7.08 6.87
C LEU A 96 -13.50 -6.46 8.26
N LYS A 97 -14.43 -6.96 9.06
CA LYS A 97 -14.68 -6.48 10.43
C LYS A 97 -13.46 -6.67 11.33
N GLY A 98 -12.80 -7.83 11.25
CA GLY A 98 -11.59 -8.12 12.03
C GLY A 98 -10.43 -7.19 11.68
N ASN A 99 -10.15 -7.00 10.40
CA ASN A 99 -9.06 -6.12 9.96
C ASN A 99 -9.39 -4.63 10.18
N ALA A 100 -10.64 -4.24 10.11
CA ALA A 100 -11.08 -2.90 10.47
C ALA A 100 -10.83 -2.59 11.96
N ALA A 101 -11.16 -3.52 12.86
CA ALA A 101 -10.89 -3.38 14.29
C ALA A 101 -9.36 -3.31 14.58
N ILE A 102 -8.55 -4.12 13.90
CA ILE A 102 -7.08 -4.05 14.01
C ILE A 102 -6.56 -2.67 13.56
N ALA A 103 -7.09 -2.13 12.47
CA ALA A 103 -6.70 -0.81 11.96
C ALA A 103 -7.11 0.32 12.93
N GLU A 104 -8.27 0.21 13.56
CA GLU A 104 -8.75 1.15 14.57
C GLU A 104 -7.84 1.15 15.79
N GLU A 105 -7.55 -0.03 16.35
CA GLU A 105 -6.65 -0.18 17.49
C GLU A 105 -5.25 0.35 17.16
N PHE A 106 -4.71 0.00 16.00
CA PHE A 106 -3.42 0.51 15.54
C PHE A 106 -3.42 2.04 15.43
N GLY A 107 -4.46 2.65 14.84
CA GLY A 107 -4.59 4.11 14.75
C GLY A 107 -4.60 4.78 16.13
N LYS A 108 -5.35 4.22 17.10
CA LYS A 108 -5.37 4.70 18.49
C LYS A 108 -3.99 4.60 19.16
N ASN A 109 -3.28 3.51 18.94
CA ASN A 109 -1.93 3.32 19.47
C ASN A 109 -0.92 4.30 18.84
N VAL A 110 -1.02 4.59 17.54
CA VAL A 110 -0.21 5.64 16.88
C VAL A 110 -0.45 7.00 17.54
N LYS A 111 -1.72 7.38 17.74
CA LYS A 111 -2.09 8.64 18.41
C LYS A 111 -1.52 8.75 19.82
N ALA A 112 -1.49 7.64 20.55
CA ALA A 112 -1.04 7.62 21.94
C ALA A 112 0.49 7.60 22.08
N TYR A 113 1.21 6.86 21.22
CA TYR A 113 2.62 6.53 21.45
C TYR A 113 3.59 7.15 20.45
N CYS A 114 3.14 7.56 19.26
CA CYS A 114 3.98 8.23 18.26
C CYS A 114 3.22 9.29 17.44
N PRO A 115 2.60 10.31 18.09
CA PRO A 115 1.81 11.31 17.38
C PRO A 115 2.62 12.17 16.41
N ASP A 116 3.94 12.13 16.52
CA ASP A 116 4.91 12.86 15.69
C ASP A 116 5.53 11.98 14.58
N VAL A 117 4.93 10.81 14.29
CA VAL A 117 5.31 9.99 13.16
C VAL A 117 5.22 10.77 11.85
N LYS A 118 6.23 10.63 11.01
CA LYS A 118 6.33 11.41 9.75
C LYS A 118 5.52 10.76 8.63
N HIS A 119 5.57 9.43 8.53
CA HIS A 119 4.84 8.70 7.49
C HIS A 119 4.51 7.28 7.89
N ILE A 120 3.31 6.83 7.49
CA ILE A 120 2.84 5.45 7.64
C ILE A 120 2.43 4.90 6.28
N VAL A 121 2.88 3.68 5.97
CA VAL A 121 2.39 2.88 4.85
C VAL A 121 1.59 1.70 5.39
N VAL A 122 0.30 1.62 5.05
CA VAL A 122 -0.60 0.51 5.43
C VAL A 122 -0.77 -0.42 4.25
N ILE A 123 -0.57 -1.73 4.46
CA ILE A 123 -0.58 -2.71 3.37
C ILE A 123 -1.49 -3.93 3.58
N PHE A 124 -2.09 -4.10 4.76
CA PHE A 124 -2.99 -5.23 5.00
C PHE A 124 -4.42 -4.96 4.51
N ASN A 125 -5.03 -6.00 3.94
CA ASN A 125 -6.28 -5.88 3.20
C ASN A 125 -7.55 -5.85 4.07
N PRO A 126 -8.58 -5.12 3.61
CA PRO A 126 -8.60 -4.28 2.41
C PRO A 126 -7.88 -2.94 2.66
N ALA A 127 -6.71 -2.74 2.03
CA ALA A 127 -5.78 -1.67 2.35
C ALA A 127 -6.40 -0.26 2.26
N ASP A 128 -7.31 -0.03 1.30
CA ASP A 128 -8.00 1.25 1.16
C ASP A 128 -8.88 1.57 2.40
N ILE A 129 -9.52 0.57 2.99
CA ILE A 129 -10.35 0.73 4.19
C ILE A 129 -9.49 0.78 5.45
N THR A 130 -8.52 -0.13 5.60
CA THR A 130 -7.66 -0.16 6.79
C THR A 130 -6.76 1.07 6.88
N GLY A 131 -6.30 1.60 5.74
CA GLY A 131 -5.59 2.87 5.67
C GLY A 131 -6.46 4.07 6.05
N LEU A 132 -7.72 4.11 5.58
CA LEU A 132 -8.68 5.14 5.96
C LEU A 132 -8.96 5.13 7.47
N ILE A 133 -9.21 3.95 8.04
CA ILE A 133 -9.44 3.78 9.48
C ILE A 133 -8.20 4.22 10.27
N THR A 134 -7.01 3.77 9.86
CA THR A 134 -5.75 4.19 10.48
C THR A 134 -5.59 5.72 10.46
N LEU A 135 -5.88 6.38 9.35
CA LEU A 135 -5.82 7.84 9.23
C LEU A 135 -6.78 8.52 10.22
N LEU A 136 -8.01 8.05 10.28
CA LEU A 136 -9.03 8.66 11.13
C LEU A 136 -8.69 8.54 12.60
N TYR A 137 -8.33 7.35 13.08
CA TYR A 137 -8.08 7.11 14.50
C TYR A 137 -6.71 7.56 14.98
N SER A 138 -5.71 7.69 14.08
CA SER A 138 -4.38 8.22 14.46
C SER A 138 -4.35 9.74 14.64
N GLY A 139 -5.31 10.46 14.09
CA GLY A 139 -5.32 11.93 14.12
C GLY A 139 -4.21 12.56 13.26
N LEU A 140 -3.56 11.79 12.40
CA LEU A 140 -2.53 12.27 11.49
C LEU A 140 -3.13 13.09 10.34
N LYS A 141 -2.28 13.85 9.65
CA LYS A 141 -2.66 14.55 8.42
C LYS A 141 -2.82 13.54 7.27
N PRO A 142 -3.72 13.79 6.31
CA PRO A 142 -3.83 12.97 5.10
C PRO A 142 -2.50 12.76 4.37
N SER A 143 -1.59 13.74 4.43
CA SER A 143 -0.26 13.65 3.81
C SER A 143 0.71 12.67 4.49
N GLN A 144 0.39 12.15 5.68
CA GLN A 144 1.25 11.27 6.47
C GLN A 144 0.88 9.78 6.37
N VAL A 145 -0.24 9.44 5.72
CA VAL A 145 -0.72 8.06 5.61
C VAL A 145 -0.96 7.69 4.16
N THR A 146 -0.35 6.60 3.73
CA THR A 146 -0.56 6.02 2.39
C THR A 146 -0.85 4.53 2.48
N THR A 147 -1.40 3.97 1.41
CA THR A 147 -1.59 2.52 1.27
C THR A 147 -0.88 2.00 0.02
N LEU A 148 -0.54 0.71 0.04
CA LEU A 148 0.12 0.06 -1.09
C LEU A 148 -0.91 -0.29 -2.18
N ALA A 149 -0.97 0.54 -3.21
CA ALA A 149 -1.75 0.29 -4.43
C ALA A 149 -0.86 0.08 -5.68
N ALA A 150 0.42 0.37 -5.57
CA ALA A 150 1.36 0.40 -6.69
C ALA A 150 1.57 -0.94 -7.41
N LEU A 151 1.30 -2.08 -6.74
CA LEU A 151 1.47 -3.40 -7.32
C LEU A 151 0.66 -3.61 -8.59
N ASP A 152 -0.48 -2.96 -8.72
CA ASP A 152 -1.33 -3.11 -9.87
C ASP A 152 -0.72 -2.41 -11.10
N SER A 153 -0.09 -1.27 -10.90
CA SER A 153 0.68 -0.57 -11.93
C SER A 153 1.95 -1.35 -12.33
N THR A 154 2.64 -1.98 -11.37
CA THR A 154 3.81 -2.82 -11.68
C THR A 154 3.42 -4.10 -12.41
N ARG A 155 2.23 -4.67 -12.13
CA ARG A 155 1.67 -5.80 -12.88
C ARG A 155 1.38 -5.39 -14.33
N LEU A 156 0.75 -4.24 -14.55
CA LEU A 156 0.52 -3.72 -15.90
C LEU A 156 1.83 -3.60 -16.67
N ARG A 157 2.86 -3.03 -16.05
CA ARG A 157 4.19 -2.93 -16.65
C ARG A 157 4.75 -4.28 -17.05
N SER A 158 4.66 -5.27 -16.16
CA SER A 158 5.16 -6.63 -16.39
C SER A 158 4.39 -7.33 -17.52
N GLU A 159 3.07 -7.24 -17.55
CA GLU A 159 2.26 -7.88 -18.59
C GLU A 159 2.47 -7.24 -19.97
N LEU A 160 2.65 -5.92 -20.04
CA LEU A 160 3.01 -5.23 -21.29
C LEU A 160 4.43 -5.64 -21.77
N ALA A 161 5.40 -5.69 -20.86
CA ALA A 161 6.76 -6.13 -21.21
C ALA A 161 6.77 -7.55 -21.79
N LYS A 162 6.01 -8.47 -21.18
CA LYS A 162 5.85 -9.85 -21.69
C LYS A 162 5.17 -9.89 -23.05
N HIS A 163 4.08 -9.12 -23.23
CA HIS A 163 3.33 -9.10 -24.49
C HIS A 163 4.20 -8.63 -25.66
N PHE A 164 4.93 -7.55 -25.47
CA PHE A 164 5.78 -6.97 -26.53
C PHE A 164 7.18 -7.61 -26.62
N GLY A 165 7.55 -8.54 -25.73
CA GLY A 165 8.86 -9.18 -25.70
C GLY A 165 10.01 -8.19 -25.44
N VAL A 166 9.78 -7.16 -24.62
CA VAL A 166 10.75 -6.09 -24.32
C VAL A 166 11.16 -6.08 -22.86
N SER A 167 12.29 -5.40 -22.56
CA SER A 167 12.67 -5.11 -21.18
C SER A 167 11.62 -4.23 -20.49
N MET A 168 11.38 -4.46 -19.18
CA MET A 168 10.53 -3.57 -18.37
C MET A 168 11.01 -2.11 -18.38
N ASP A 169 12.29 -1.86 -18.65
CA ASP A 169 12.86 -0.50 -18.64
C ASP A 169 12.31 0.42 -19.72
N VAL A 170 11.84 -0.16 -20.84
CA VAL A 170 11.22 0.59 -21.94
C VAL A 170 9.69 0.63 -21.84
N VAL A 171 9.11 0.10 -20.76
CA VAL A 171 7.67 0.21 -20.46
C VAL A 171 7.48 1.25 -19.36
N GLU A 172 6.89 2.37 -19.72
CA GLU A 172 6.83 3.56 -18.89
C GLU A 172 5.40 3.97 -18.55
N ASN A 173 5.27 4.71 -17.45
CA ASN A 173 4.03 5.40 -17.03
C ASN A 173 2.79 4.48 -16.94
N CYS A 174 2.98 3.21 -16.62
CA CYS A 174 1.87 2.32 -16.29
C CYS A 174 1.15 2.83 -15.05
N ARG A 175 -0.16 3.02 -15.14
CA ARG A 175 -1.00 3.57 -14.08
C ARG A 175 -2.26 2.76 -13.90
N THR A 176 -2.58 2.50 -12.62
CA THR A 176 -3.85 1.96 -12.17
C THR A 176 -4.33 2.82 -11.02
N TYR A 177 -5.59 3.18 -11.00
CA TYR A 177 -6.19 4.05 -9.99
C TYR A 177 -7.44 3.43 -9.37
N GLY A 178 -7.94 4.03 -8.28
CA GLY A 178 -9.11 3.55 -7.58
C GLY A 178 -8.79 2.51 -6.51
N GLY A 179 -9.68 1.55 -6.27
CA GLY A 179 -9.51 0.50 -5.28
C GLY A 179 -8.51 -0.57 -5.67
N HIS A 180 -7.77 -1.08 -4.68
CA HIS A 180 -6.89 -2.23 -4.88
C HIS A 180 -7.71 -3.52 -5.00
N GLY A 181 -7.75 -4.12 -6.18
CA GLY A 181 -8.50 -5.35 -6.47
C GLY A 181 -9.15 -5.35 -7.86
N GLU A 182 -10.19 -6.20 -8.05
CA GLU A 182 -10.81 -6.40 -9.37
C GLU A 182 -11.51 -5.14 -9.94
N GLN A 183 -11.75 -4.13 -9.10
CA GLN A 183 -12.43 -2.89 -9.48
C GLN A 183 -11.47 -1.74 -9.81
N MET A 184 -10.15 -1.99 -9.88
CA MET A 184 -9.20 -0.95 -10.26
C MET A 184 -9.45 -0.43 -11.68
N ALA A 185 -9.14 0.84 -11.91
CA ALA A 185 -9.16 1.45 -13.24
C ALA A 185 -7.76 1.39 -13.86
N VAL A 186 -7.63 0.68 -14.99
CA VAL A 186 -6.38 0.52 -15.73
C VAL A 186 -6.28 1.57 -16.80
N TYR A 187 -5.27 2.44 -16.75
CA TYR A 187 -5.09 3.56 -17.68
C TYR A 187 -4.09 3.21 -18.79
N ALA A 188 -4.59 3.02 -20.00
CA ALA A 188 -3.78 2.82 -21.20
C ALA A 188 -3.22 4.14 -21.72
N SER A 189 -3.97 5.24 -21.54
CA SER A 189 -3.64 6.57 -22.06
C SER A 189 -2.31 7.13 -21.51
N THR A 190 -1.90 6.69 -20.33
CA THR A 190 -0.66 7.14 -19.69
C THR A 190 0.57 6.31 -20.09
N ALA A 191 0.37 5.04 -20.44
CA ALA A 191 1.44 4.08 -20.65
C ALA A 191 2.14 4.25 -22.00
N LYS A 192 3.44 3.94 -22.02
CA LYS A 192 4.26 3.89 -23.24
C LYS A 192 5.06 2.59 -23.28
N VAL A 193 5.30 2.10 -24.47
CA VAL A 193 6.18 0.97 -24.75
C VAL A 193 7.17 1.40 -25.83
N ASP A 194 8.45 1.34 -25.51
CA ASP A 194 9.55 1.79 -26.38
C ASP A 194 9.30 3.20 -26.95
N GLY A 195 8.92 4.14 -26.03
CA GLY A 195 8.60 5.53 -26.34
C GLY A 195 7.26 5.77 -27.04
N LYS A 196 6.57 4.72 -27.52
CA LYS A 196 5.30 4.82 -28.26
C LYS A 196 4.10 4.77 -27.28
N PRO A 197 3.08 5.65 -27.45
CA PRO A 197 1.89 5.61 -26.62
C PRO A 197 1.12 4.30 -26.77
N LEU A 198 0.81 3.63 -25.66
CA LEU A 198 0.08 2.34 -25.64
C LEU A 198 -1.32 2.48 -26.26
N ALA A 199 -2.03 3.59 -25.99
CA ALA A 199 -3.36 3.84 -26.52
C ALA A 199 -3.42 3.79 -28.05
N GLY A 200 -2.37 4.20 -28.74
CA GLY A 200 -2.26 4.12 -30.20
C GLY A 200 -1.97 2.72 -30.77
N MET A 201 -1.60 1.77 -29.90
CA MET A 201 -1.33 0.39 -30.31
C MET A 201 -2.54 -0.52 -30.14
N ILE A 202 -3.46 -0.17 -29.24
CA ILE A 202 -4.67 -0.98 -28.97
C ILE A 202 -5.59 -0.98 -30.18
N GLY A 203 -5.96 -2.18 -30.64
CA GLY A 203 -6.79 -2.40 -31.83
C GLY A 203 -5.98 -2.48 -33.14
N THR A 204 -4.66 -2.57 -33.06
CA THR A 204 -3.75 -2.85 -34.19
C THR A 204 -3.20 -4.28 -34.11
N ASP A 205 -2.45 -4.69 -35.13
CA ASP A 205 -1.76 -6.00 -35.13
C ASP A 205 -0.72 -6.14 -34.01
N ALA A 206 -0.22 -5.03 -33.48
CA ALA A 206 0.74 -5.04 -32.37
C ALA A 206 0.07 -5.36 -31.02
N LEU A 207 -1.21 -4.99 -30.83
CA LEU A 207 -2.00 -5.26 -29.63
C LEU A 207 -3.49 -5.22 -29.99
N THR A 208 -4.10 -6.37 -30.21
CA THR A 208 -5.55 -6.42 -30.52
C THR A 208 -6.37 -6.02 -29.30
N LYS A 209 -7.65 -5.69 -29.50
CA LYS A 209 -8.56 -5.36 -28.40
C LYS A 209 -8.75 -6.54 -27.43
N GLU A 210 -8.78 -7.76 -27.96
CA GLU A 210 -8.89 -9.00 -27.19
C GLU A 210 -7.66 -9.22 -26.32
N GLN A 211 -6.45 -9.05 -26.88
CA GLN A 211 -5.20 -9.15 -26.14
C GLN A 211 -5.09 -8.08 -25.03
N TRP A 212 -5.56 -6.85 -25.33
CA TRP A 212 -5.62 -5.80 -24.31
C TRP A 212 -6.57 -6.18 -23.17
N ALA A 213 -7.75 -6.70 -23.47
CA ALA A 213 -8.71 -7.18 -22.46
C ALA A 213 -8.13 -8.33 -21.60
N GLU A 214 -7.34 -9.24 -22.22
CA GLU A 214 -6.61 -10.28 -21.48
C GLU A 214 -5.55 -9.69 -20.53
N ILE A 215 -4.78 -8.69 -20.99
CA ILE A 215 -3.80 -7.99 -20.15
C ILE A 215 -4.50 -7.34 -18.95
N GLN A 216 -5.59 -6.60 -19.18
CA GLN A 216 -6.38 -6.00 -18.10
C GLN A 216 -6.86 -7.05 -17.10
N THR A 217 -7.32 -8.20 -17.57
CA THR A 217 -7.76 -9.31 -16.72
C THR A 217 -6.59 -9.88 -15.89
N LYS A 218 -5.42 -10.07 -16.49
CA LYS A 218 -4.22 -10.54 -15.77
C LYS A 218 -3.74 -9.55 -14.72
N VAL A 219 -3.86 -8.25 -14.98
CA VAL A 219 -3.51 -7.19 -14.03
C VAL A 219 -4.48 -7.22 -12.84
N THR A 220 -5.78 -7.19 -13.09
CA THR A 220 -6.81 -7.13 -12.04
C THR A 220 -6.87 -8.41 -11.20
N LYS A 221 -6.61 -9.57 -11.79
CA LYS A 221 -6.57 -10.88 -11.11
C LYS A 221 -5.17 -11.32 -10.70
N GLY A 222 -4.16 -10.48 -10.81
CA GLY A 222 -2.77 -10.85 -10.58
C GLY A 222 -2.49 -11.44 -9.18
N GLY A 223 -3.17 -10.96 -8.15
CA GLY A 223 -3.08 -11.53 -6.79
C GLY A 223 -3.61 -12.96 -6.71
N ALA A 224 -4.79 -13.22 -7.30
CA ALA A 224 -5.38 -14.54 -7.35
C ALA A 224 -4.51 -15.54 -8.16
N ASN A 225 -3.92 -15.07 -9.26
CA ASN A 225 -3.01 -15.89 -10.07
C ASN A 225 -1.76 -16.32 -9.29
N ILE A 226 -1.16 -15.42 -8.50
CA ILE A 226 -0.01 -15.77 -7.64
C ILE A 226 -0.42 -16.82 -6.59
N ILE A 227 -1.61 -16.71 -5.99
CA ILE A 227 -2.11 -17.70 -5.04
C ILE A 227 -2.29 -19.06 -5.73
N ALA A 228 -2.85 -19.10 -6.93
CA ALA A 228 -3.04 -20.34 -7.69
C ALA A 228 -1.70 -21.02 -8.01
N LEU A 229 -0.67 -20.24 -8.38
CA LEU A 229 0.65 -20.78 -8.74
C LEU A 229 1.52 -21.15 -7.53
N ARG A 230 1.42 -20.43 -6.41
CA ARG A 230 2.32 -20.59 -5.25
C ARG A 230 1.67 -21.21 -4.02
N GLY A 231 0.34 -21.42 -4.02
CA GLY A 231 -0.43 -21.86 -2.85
C GLY A 231 -0.52 -20.81 -1.71
N ARG A 232 -0.08 -19.58 -1.95
CA ARG A 232 -0.06 -18.50 -0.97
C ARG A 232 -0.04 -17.11 -1.63
N SER A 233 -0.43 -16.09 -0.87
CA SER A 233 -0.37 -14.69 -1.31
C SER A 233 1.05 -14.22 -1.63
N SER A 234 1.14 -13.17 -2.46
CA SER A 234 2.40 -12.46 -2.72
C SER A 234 2.98 -11.89 -1.41
N PHE A 235 4.29 -11.94 -1.26
CA PHE A 235 4.99 -11.28 -0.15
C PHE A 235 6.23 -10.51 -0.61
N GLN A 236 6.94 -10.95 -1.64
CA GLN A 236 8.15 -10.27 -2.14
C GLN A 236 7.83 -8.92 -2.75
N SER A 237 6.88 -8.84 -3.69
CA SER A 237 6.52 -7.58 -4.35
C SER A 237 5.86 -6.58 -3.41
N PRO A 238 4.88 -6.93 -2.54
CA PRO A 238 4.36 -5.96 -1.58
C PRO A 238 5.43 -5.48 -0.60
N SER A 239 6.34 -6.32 -0.15
CA SER A 239 7.44 -5.92 0.73
C SER A 239 8.36 -4.92 0.04
N TYR A 240 8.85 -5.24 -1.15
CA TYR A 240 9.77 -4.36 -1.87
C TYR A 240 9.15 -2.99 -2.19
N VAL A 241 7.94 -3.00 -2.75
CA VAL A 241 7.30 -1.75 -3.19
C VAL A 241 6.88 -0.86 -2.01
N SER A 242 6.42 -1.45 -0.88
CA SER A 242 6.12 -0.65 0.33
C SER A 242 7.37 -0.04 0.96
N ILE A 243 8.52 -0.72 0.87
CA ILE A 243 9.81 -0.16 1.31
C ILE A 243 10.30 0.94 0.36
N GLU A 244 10.05 0.85 -0.95
CA GLU A 244 10.29 1.98 -1.87
C GLU A 244 9.42 3.21 -1.51
N MET A 245 8.15 3.00 -1.10
CA MET A 245 7.27 4.10 -0.66
C MET A 245 7.82 4.80 0.57
N ILE A 246 8.17 4.05 1.62
CA ILE A 246 8.69 4.64 2.85
C ILE A 246 10.08 5.27 2.64
N ALA A 247 10.91 4.71 1.76
CA ALA A 247 12.20 5.29 1.38
C ALA A 247 12.04 6.68 0.75
N ALA A 248 11.02 6.88 -0.09
CA ALA A 248 10.73 8.19 -0.67
C ALA A 248 10.31 9.20 0.41
N ALA A 249 9.49 8.78 1.39
CA ALA A 249 9.13 9.61 2.54
C ALA A 249 10.33 9.94 3.44
N MET A 250 11.36 9.09 3.50
CA MET A 250 12.63 9.34 4.18
C MET A 250 13.58 10.26 3.39
N GLY A 251 13.21 10.66 2.17
CA GLY A 251 14.02 11.51 1.28
C GLY A 251 14.95 10.74 0.36
N GLY A 252 14.66 9.49 0.13
CA GLY A 252 15.29 8.67 -0.90
C GLY A 252 14.81 9.04 -2.31
N LYS A 253 14.96 8.10 -3.26
CA LYS A 253 14.47 8.31 -4.63
C LYS A 253 12.95 8.55 -4.64
N PRO A 254 12.45 9.47 -5.49
CA PRO A 254 11.01 9.69 -5.63
C PRO A 254 10.27 8.40 -5.98
N PHE A 255 9.17 8.16 -5.29
CA PHE A 255 8.27 7.04 -5.61
C PHE A 255 7.53 7.34 -6.92
N ARG A 256 7.60 6.44 -7.87
CA ARG A 256 7.14 6.69 -9.25
C ARG A 256 5.78 6.09 -9.61
N TRP A 257 5.15 5.40 -8.68
CA TRP A 257 3.87 4.71 -8.89
C TRP A 257 2.73 5.44 -8.19
N PRO A 258 1.47 5.24 -8.61
CA PRO A 258 0.31 5.61 -7.82
C PRO A 258 0.38 4.98 -6.43
N ALA A 259 0.02 5.74 -5.42
CA ALA A 259 -0.13 5.25 -4.06
C ALA A 259 -1.56 5.45 -3.59
N GLY A 260 -2.03 4.61 -2.66
CA GLY A 260 -3.28 4.87 -1.99
C GLY A 260 -3.12 6.08 -1.07
N ALA A 261 -3.99 7.08 -1.23
CA ALA A 261 -3.99 8.31 -0.46
C ALA A 261 -5.43 8.75 -0.19
N TYR A 262 -5.60 9.56 0.86
CA TYR A 262 -6.91 10.13 1.16
C TYR A 262 -7.30 11.18 0.13
N VAL A 263 -8.45 10.99 -0.49
CA VAL A 263 -9.02 11.87 -1.50
C VAL A 263 -10.31 12.49 -0.98
N SER A 264 -10.37 13.82 -1.04
CA SER A 264 -11.57 14.61 -0.79
C SER A 264 -11.45 15.91 -1.59
N ASN A 265 -11.99 15.90 -2.83
CA ASN A 265 -11.81 16.96 -3.81
C ASN A 265 -13.11 17.45 -4.48
N GLY A 266 -14.27 17.08 -3.92
CA GLY A 266 -15.60 17.45 -4.39
C GLY A 266 -16.17 16.54 -5.48
N LYS A 267 -15.34 15.79 -6.21
CA LYS A 267 -15.78 14.72 -7.13
C LYS A 267 -15.65 13.34 -6.50
N PHE A 268 -14.59 13.12 -5.78
CA PHE A 268 -14.28 11.91 -5.02
C PHE A 268 -14.00 12.33 -3.58
N ASP A 269 -14.85 11.89 -2.63
CA ASP A 269 -14.79 12.39 -1.27
C ASP A 269 -14.74 11.27 -0.22
N HIS A 270 -14.03 11.56 0.86
CA HIS A 270 -14.00 10.76 2.08
C HIS A 270 -13.58 9.30 1.84
N ILE A 271 -12.53 9.11 1.03
CA ILE A 271 -12.06 7.77 0.67
C ILE A 271 -10.52 7.74 0.59
N MET A 272 -9.95 6.60 0.89
CA MET A 272 -8.57 6.30 0.55
C MET A 272 -8.56 5.37 -0.66
N MET A 273 -7.83 5.74 -1.70
CA MET A 273 -7.73 4.95 -2.94
C MET A 273 -6.45 5.27 -3.69
N ALA A 274 -6.06 4.39 -4.62
CA ALA A 274 -4.93 4.64 -5.51
C ALA A 274 -5.16 5.93 -6.31
N TRP A 275 -4.21 6.84 -6.21
CA TRP A 275 -4.23 8.15 -6.86
C TRP A 275 -2.85 8.50 -7.43
N GLU A 276 -2.79 9.42 -8.41
CA GLU A 276 -1.51 9.96 -8.85
C GLU A 276 -0.92 10.82 -7.72
N THR A 277 0.23 10.42 -7.23
CA THR A 277 0.83 10.99 -6.02
C THR A 277 2.27 11.42 -6.22
N SER A 278 2.74 12.27 -5.33
CA SER A 278 4.15 12.54 -5.10
C SER A 278 4.44 12.34 -3.62
N ILE A 279 5.35 11.43 -3.29
CA ILE A 279 5.78 11.16 -1.91
C ILE A 279 7.15 11.77 -1.70
N THR A 280 7.28 12.62 -0.68
CA THR A 280 8.51 13.30 -0.28
C THR A 280 8.63 13.33 1.24
N LYS A 281 9.68 13.96 1.77
CA LYS A 281 9.83 14.21 3.22
C LYS A 281 8.66 14.99 3.85
N ASP A 282 7.95 15.78 3.05
CA ASP A 282 6.79 16.56 3.49
C ASP A 282 5.48 15.75 3.48
N GLY A 283 5.58 14.48 3.10
CA GLY A 283 4.46 13.54 2.99
C GLY A 283 3.98 13.32 1.56
N VAL A 284 2.72 12.87 1.42
CA VAL A 284 2.09 12.61 0.12
C VAL A 284 1.29 13.83 -0.35
N ALA A 285 1.46 14.18 -1.61
CA ALA A 285 0.65 15.18 -2.31
C ALA A 285 -0.09 14.53 -3.48
N LEU A 286 -1.36 14.88 -3.65
CA LEU A 286 -2.18 14.43 -4.79
C LEU A 286 -1.85 15.26 -6.02
N LYS A 287 -1.85 14.59 -7.19
CA LYS A 287 -1.74 15.22 -8.51
C LYS A 287 -3.02 14.99 -9.30
N GLU A 288 -3.24 15.80 -10.31
CA GLU A 288 -4.37 15.63 -11.21
C GLU A 288 -4.27 14.32 -12.00
N ILE A 289 -5.37 13.57 -12.11
CA ILE A 289 -5.49 12.41 -12.99
C ILE A 289 -6.22 12.88 -14.26
N LYS A 290 -5.65 12.52 -15.42
CA LYS A 290 -6.27 12.74 -16.72
C LYS A 290 -6.30 11.41 -17.47
N GLY A 291 -7.45 11.09 -18.04
CA GLY A 291 -7.68 9.86 -18.80
C GLY A 291 -8.67 10.08 -19.92
N THR A 292 -8.97 9.01 -20.63
CA THR A 292 -10.10 9.01 -21.58
C THR A 292 -11.44 8.98 -20.81
N PRO A 293 -12.56 9.33 -21.44
CA PRO A 293 -13.87 9.24 -20.78
C PRO A 293 -14.17 7.83 -20.22
N GLU A 294 -13.72 6.79 -20.91
CA GLU A 294 -13.88 5.39 -20.47
C GLU A 294 -13.03 5.08 -19.23
N GLU A 295 -11.80 5.59 -19.17
CA GLU A 295 -10.90 5.44 -18.01
C GLU A 295 -11.43 6.21 -16.81
N GLU A 296 -11.92 7.42 -17.00
CA GLU A 296 -12.57 8.21 -15.95
C GLU A 296 -13.84 7.53 -15.41
N ALA A 297 -14.66 6.95 -16.31
CA ALA A 297 -15.84 6.19 -15.91
C ALA A 297 -15.45 4.92 -15.11
N ALA A 298 -14.35 4.26 -15.48
CA ALA A 298 -13.82 3.12 -14.72
C ALA A 298 -13.34 3.54 -13.32
N LEU A 299 -12.68 4.68 -13.20
CA LEU A 299 -12.26 5.25 -11.93
C LEU A 299 -13.47 5.59 -11.03
N GLU A 300 -14.51 6.20 -11.61
CA GLU A 300 -15.75 6.51 -10.89
C GLU A 300 -16.47 5.24 -10.39
N LYS A 301 -16.51 4.19 -11.21
CA LYS A 301 -17.04 2.88 -10.81
C LYS A 301 -16.25 2.30 -9.64
N SER A 302 -14.92 2.38 -9.70
CA SER A 302 -14.04 1.93 -8.62
C SER A 302 -14.27 2.71 -7.33
N TYR A 303 -14.39 4.02 -7.41
CA TYR A 303 -14.74 4.88 -6.28
C TYR A 303 -16.07 4.49 -5.64
N LYS A 304 -17.13 4.29 -6.44
CA LYS A 304 -18.45 3.86 -5.92
C LYS A 304 -18.36 2.52 -5.16
N HIS A 305 -17.56 1.60 -5.66
CA HIS A 305 -17.31 0.33 -4.96
C HIS A 305 -16.63 0.53 -3.61
N LEU A 306 -15.61 1.39 -3.53
CA LEU A 306 -14.94 1.72 -2.27
C LEU A 306 -15.84 2.44 -1.29
N CYS A 307 -16.71 3.35 -1.77
CA CYS A 307 -17.72 3.98 -0.93
C CYS A 307 -18.67 2.95 -0.33
N ALA A 308 -19.11 1.97 -1.10
CA ALA A 308 -19.96 0.90 -0.58
C ALA A 308 -19.26 0.08 0.53
N LEU A 309 -17.95 -0.24 0.37
CA LEU A 309 -17.16 -0.91 1.40
C LEU A 309 -16.98 -0.04 2.66
N ARG A 310 -16.72 1.25 2.50
CA ARG A 310 -16.66 2.21 3.60
C ARG A 310 -17.98 2.24 4.38
N ASP A 311 -19.09 2.35 3.66
CA ASP A 311 -20.43 2.44 4.25
C ASP A 311 -20.82 1.13 4.95
N GLU A 312 -20.36 -0.02 4.47
CA GLU A 312 -20.48 -1.33 5.14
C GLU A 312 -19.74 -1.31 6.49
N VAL A 313 -18.52 -0.78 6.57
CA VAL A 313 -17.75 -0.67 7.82
C VAL A 313 -18.38 0.33 8.80
N ILE A 314 -19.00 1.40 8.28
CA ILE A 314 -19.82 2.31 9.10
C ILE A 314 -21.04 1.57 9.67
N ALA A 315 -21.75 0.80 8.85
CA ALA A 315 -22.90 0.02 9.30
C ALA A 315 -22.53 -1.06 10.33
N MET A 316 -21.31 -1.59 10.28
CA MET A 316 -20.77 -2.51 11.30
C MET A 316 -20.41 -1.81 12.64
N GLY A 317 -20.47 -0.49 12.71
CA GLY A 317 -20.14 0.30 13.90
C GLY A 317 -18.63 0.43 14.19
N VAL A 318 -17.75 0.07 13.24
CA VAL A 318 -16.30 0.26 13.37
C VAL A 318 -15.90 1.70 13.04
N LEU A 319 -16.48 2.28 11.98
CA LEU A 319 -16.35 3.69 11.69
C LEU A 319 -17.62 4.45 12.11
N PRO A 320 -17.49 5.64 12.71
CA PRO A 320 -18.64 6.50 12.91
C PRO A 320 -19.15 7.06 11.57
N PRO A 321 -20.37 7.65 11.54
CA PRO A 321 -20.85 8.38 10.37
C PRO A 321 -19.84 9.45 9.91
N ILE A 322 -19.78 9.72 8.61
CA ILE A 322 -18.81 10.68 8.01
C ILE A 322 -18.91 12.06 8.69
N SER A 323 -20.10 12.49 9.10
CA SER A 323 -20.32 13.77 9.82
C SER A 323 -19.53 13.89 11.13
N GLU A 324 -19.09 12.78 11.70
CA GLU A 324 -18.31 12.75 12.96
C GLU A 324 -16.79 12.65 12.73
N TRP A 325 -16.33 12.45 11.50
CA TRP A 325 -14.91 12.21 11.21
C TRP A 325 -14.01 13.39 11.58
N HIS A 326 -14.50 14.62 11.40
CA HIS A 326 -13.75 15.80 11.83
C HIS A 326 -13.52 15.86 13.35
N ALA A 327 -14.47 15.36 14.14
CA ALA A 327 -14.29 15.26 15.60
C ALA A 327 -13.25 14.18 15.97
N LEU A 328 -13.16 13.11 15.19
CA LEU A 328 -12.20 12.02 15.37
C LEU A 328 -10.78 12.43 14.96
N ASN A 329 -10.67 13.12 13.82
CA ASN A 329 -9.43 13.66 13.28
C ASN A 329 -9.66 15.05 12.69
N GLN A 330 -9.19 16.09 13.38
CA GLN A 330 -9.37 17.49 12.98
C GLN A 330 -8.67 17.86 11.65
N ASN A 331 -7.79 17.00 11.11
CA ASN A 331 -7.16 17.19 9.81
C ASN A 331 -8.05 16.72 8.63
N ILE A 332 -9.17 16.07 8.89
CA ILE A 332 -10.17 15.64 7.91
C ILE A 332 -11.26 16.71 7.82
N LYS A 333 -11.53 17.17 6.60
CA LYS A 333 -12.55 18.18 6.31
C LYS A 333 -13.83 17.52 5.80
#